data_850b2403781c6efe17c9878eb8e7fdd1
#
_entry.id   850b2403781c6efe17c9878eb8e7fdd1
#
_cell.length_a   1.000
_cell.length_b   1.000
_cell.length_c   1.000
_cell.angle_alpha   90.00
_cell.angle_beta   90.00
_cell.angle_gamma   90.00
#
_symmetry.space_group_name_H-M   'P 1'
#
loop_
_entity.id
_entity.type
_entity.pdbx_description
1 polymer ?
#
loop_
_entity_poly.entity_id
_entity_poly.type
_entity_poly.pdbx_seq_one_letter_code
_entity_poly.pdbx_strand_id
1 'polypeptide(L)'
;CYNAALTLERAVMSVVLQTHLQHIIIVDDGSRDHTVATAQRFPAAYPNKIRVACLPQNGGVARARNWGMLVSNAEIVAFLDADDAYQAQVLAFSHAVMQFRPDLPALRLGLIPVDLDAKYSAHPQFDYGWRHVEMTVGGNMVFRRAFLLACGGFPQDELFRRLGGEDVALGLAVLASSQMGTAFDDVGLDEIAVLHHCRPDMYAYKLLDGVLFGLGRSDITKADQQEAQAVTDGIVSRLQQLHQWLHTEHKGKVPLKVELAPK
;
A
#
# COMPACT_ATOMS: atom_id res chain seq x y z
N CYS A 1 9.13 7.36 -1.29
CA CYS A 1 10.50 7.04 -0.84
C CYS A 1 10.99 8.05 0.20
N TYR A 2 11.87 7.60 1.10
CA TYR A 2 12.58 8.42 2.06
C TYR A 2 13.93 7.77 2.36
N ASN A 3 15.03 8.48 2.08
CA ASN A 3 16.40 7.98 2.22
C ASN A 3 16.61 6.59 1.57
N ALA A 4 16.18 6.46 0.32
CA ALA A 4 16.15 5.22 -0.45
C ALA A 4 17.10 5.23 -1.65
N ALA A 5 18.18 6.01 -1.61
CA ALA A 5 19.10 6.18 -2.75
C ALA A 5 19.66 4.86 -3.31
N LEU A 6 19.85 3.85 -2.46
CA LEU A 6 20.43 2.56 -2.84
C LEU A 6 19.41 1.55 -3.41
N THR A 7 18.12 1.74 -3.14
CA THR A 7 17.07 0.76 -3.46
C THR A 7 16.08 1.25 -4.51
N LEU A 8 15.91 2.57 -4.61
CA LEU A 8 14.92 3.21 -5.47
C LEU A 8 15.04 2.78 -6.96
N GLU A 9 16.24 2.62 -7.48
CA GLU A 9 16.46 2.21 -8.87
C GLU A 9 15.84 0.82 -9.13
N ARG A 10 16.08 -0.14 -8.24
CA ARG A 10 15.48 -1.48 -8.32
C ARG A 10 13.95 -1.41 -8.30
N ALA A 11 13.39 -0.67 -7.36
CA ALA A 11 11.95 -0.50 -7.25
C ALA A 11 11.34 0.08 -8.53
N VAL A 12 11.88 1.20 -9.03
CA VAL A 12 11.38 1.87 -10.24
C VAL A 12 11.52 0.98 -11.47
N MET A 13 12.66 0.30 -11.64
CA MET A 13 12.89 -0.58 -12.79
C MET A 13 11.94 -1.77 -12.80
N SER A 14 11.59 -2.34 -11.65
CA SER A 14 10.60 -3.42 -11.56
C SER A 14 9.20 -2.99 -12.05
N VAL A 15 8.87 -1.70 -11.90
CA VAL A 15 7.60 -1.13 -12.37
C VAL A 15 7.65 -0.73 -13.84
N VAL A 16 8.76 -0.13 -14.29
CA VAL A 16 8.92 0.30 -15.70
C VAL A 16 8.78 -0.86 -16.68
N LEU A 17 9.20 -2.05 -16.29
CA LEU A 17 9.13 -3.28 -17.09
C LEU A 17 7.73 -3.92 -17.13
N GLN A 18 6.77 -3.43 -16.34
CA GLN A 18 5.41 -3.95 -16.31
C GLN A 18 4.60 -3.55 -17.55
N THR A 19 3.74 -4.47 -17.98
CA THR A 19 2.67 -4.14 -18.94
C THR A 19 1.50 -3.46 -18.22
N HIS A 20 0.63 -2.78 -18.96
CA HIS A 20 -0.52 -2.02 -18.43
C HIS A 20 -0.14 -0.83 -17.50
N LEU A 21 1.13 -0.44 -17.49
CA LEU A 21 1.59 0.75 -16.78
C LEU A 21 1.19 2.02 -17.55
N GLN A 22 0.42 2.91 -16.93
CA GLN A 22 0.16 4.24 -17.46
C GLN A 22 1.27 5.22 -17.08
N HIS A 23 1.50 5.39 -15.77
CA HIS A 23 2.56 6.26 -15.27
C HIS A 23 3.00 5.85 -13.87
N ILE A 24 4.18 6.27 -13.50
CA ILE A 24 4.77 6.14 -12.17
C ILE A 24 4.85 7.53 -11.54
N ILE A 25 4.46 7.62 -10.29
CA ILE A 25 4.67 8.81 -9.47
C ILE A 25 5.63 8.43 -8.34
N ILE A 26 6.86 8.91 -8.42
CA ILE A 26 7.84 8.77 -7.36
C ILE A 26 7.60 9.93 -6.39
N VAL A 27 7.22 9.62 -5.16
CA VAL A 27 7.02 10.64 -4.13
C VAL A 27 8.17 10.57 -3.15
N ASP A 28 9.00 11.60 -3.16
CA ASP A 28 10.06 11.77 -2.16
C ASP A 28 9.51 12.49 -0.93
N ASP A 29 9.61 11.87 0.23
CA ASP A 29 9.10 12.41 1.49
C ASP A 29 10.18 13.20 2.25
N GLY A 30 10.86 14.10 1.55
CA GLY A 30 11.86 15.00 2.14
C GLY A 30 13.17 14.31 2.50
N SER A 31 13.70 13.46 1.60
CA SER A 31 14.97 12.76 1.78
C SER A 31 16.16 13.72 1.97
N ARG A 32 17.16 13.24 2.71
CA ARG A 32 18.41 13.97 3.01
C ARG A 32 19.64 13.36 2.37
N ASP A 33 19.47 12.22 1.72
CA ASP A 33 20.49 11.50 0.95
C ASP A 33 20.37 11.80 -0.55
N HIS A 34 20.97 10.96 -1.39
CA HIS A 34 20.90 11.10 -2.84
C HIS A 34 19.60 10.60 -3.49
N THR A 35 18.55 10.28 -2.73
CA THR A 35 17.27 9.75 -3.25
C THR A 35 16.66 10.67 -4.31
N VAL A 36 16.58 11.97 -4.06
CA VAL A 36 16.03 12.94 -5.03
C VAL A 36 16.84 12.98 -6.32
N ALA A 37 18.17 12.98 -6.21
CA ALA A 37 19.05 12.97 -7.38
C ALA A 37 18.86 11.68 -8.20
N THR A 38 18.72 10.53 -7.54
CA THR A 38 18.41 9.25 -8.19
C THR A 38 17.05 9.31 -8.88
N ALA A 39 16.01 9.78 -8.17
CA ALA A 39 14.64 9.88 -8.69
C ALA A 39 14.56 10.76 -9.95
N GLN A 40 15.23 11.90 -9.97
CA GLN A 40 15.20 12.87 -11.07
C GLN A 40 15.85 12.35 -12.37
N ARG A 41 16.61 11.27 -12.34
CA ARG A 41 17.15 10.64 -13.56
C ARG A 41 16.07 9.94 -14.39
N PHE A 42 15.01 9.45 -13.76
CA PHE A 42 13.99 8.65 -14.44
C PHE A 42 13.08 9.43 -15.40
N PRO A 43 12.59 10.64 -15.10
CA PRO A 43 11.80 11.41 -16.06
C PRO A 43 12.54 11.70 -17.37
N ALA A 44 13.86 11.85 -17.32
CA ALA A 44 14.67 12.04 -18.53
C ALA A 44 14.77 10.75 -19.37
N ALA A 45 14.87 9.60 -18.73
CA ALA A 45 14.94 8.30 -19.40
C ALA A 45 13.56 7.80 -19.87
N TYR A 46 12.49 8.15 -19.15
CA TYR A 46 11.12 7.71 -19.43
C TYR A 46 10.14 8.91 -19.47
N PRO A 47 10.28 9.78 -20.46
CA PRO A 47 9.44 10.98 -20.58
C PRO A 47 7.97 10.59 -20.69
N ASN A 48 7.11 11.37 -20.04
CA ASN A 48 5.65 11.15 -19.94
C ASN A 48 5.20 9.89 -19.17
N LYS A 49 6.12 9.02 -18.76
CA LYS A 49 5.78 7.85 -17.93
C LYS A 49 6.08 8.05 -16.45
N ILE A 50 7.12 8.79 -16.11
CA ILE A 50 7.57 8.98 -14.74
C ILE A 50 7.51 10.43 -14.33
N ARG A 51 6.91 10.69 -13.17
CA ARG A 51 6.89 12.00 -12.50
C ARG A 51 7.51 11.87 -11.12
N VAL A 52 8.20 12.92 -10.69
CA VAL A 52 8.78 13.00 -9.33
C VAL A 52 8.08 14.14 -8.60
N ALA A 53 7.60 13.86 -7.41
CA ALA A 53 7.05 14.82 -6.47
C ALA A 53 7.93 14.83 -5.21
N CYS A 54 8.49 15.98 -4.87
CA CYS A 54 9.30 16.13 -3.66
C CYS A 54 8.50 16.88 -2.61
N LEU A 55 8.27 16.26 -1.46
CA LEU A 55 7.64 16.90 -0.32
C LEU A 55 8.69 17.71 0.45
N PRO A 56 8.32 18.87 1.04
CA PRO A 56 9.30 19.78 1.64
C PRO A 56 9.98 19.23 2.89
N GLN A 57 9.35 18.25 3.56
CA GLN A 57 9.86 17.61 4.77
C GLN A 57 9.26 16.23 4.95
N ASN A 58 9.93 15.37 5.70
CA ASN A 58 9.40 14.06 6.05
C ASN A 58 8.08 14.18 6.82
N GLY A 59 7.06 13.51 6.32
CA GLY A 59 5.72 13.44 6.89
C GLY A 59 5.21 12.02 7.10
N GLY A 60 6.01 11.02 6.75
CA GLY A 60 5.69 9.60 6.89
C GLY A 60 5.09 8.98 5.64
N VAL A 61 5.12 7.64 5.61
CA VAL A 61 4.73 6.84 4.44
C VAL A 61 3.28 7.07 4.00
N ALA A 62 2.34 7.20 4.95
CA ALA A 62 0.94 7.51 4.68
C ALA A 62 0.77 8.80 3.89
N ARG A 63 1.48 9.86 4.29
CA ARG A 63 1.46 11.15 3.59
C ARG A 63 2.00 11.02 2.17
N ALA A 64 3.10 10.32 1.98
CA ALA A 64 3.69 10.12 0.67
C ALA A 64 2.76 9.33 -0.26
N ARG A 65 2.16 8.23 0.23
CA ARG A 65 1.17 7.44 -0.52
C ARG A 65 -0.05 8.27 -0.89
N ASN A 66 -0.60 9.03 0.06
CA ASN A 66 -1.74 9.92 -0.18
C ASN A 66 -1.42 11.00 -1.20
N TRP A 67 -0.23 11.58 -1.17
CA TRP A 67 0.17 12.56 -2.18
C TRP A 67 0.21 11.93 -3.58
N GLY A 68 0.83 10.77 -3.71
CA GLY A 68 0.85 10.01 -4.98
C GLY A 68 -0.55 9.74 -5.52
N MET A 69 -1.48 9.29 -4.65
CA MET A 69 -2.88 9.08 -4.99
C MET A 69 -3.58 10.37 -5.45
N LEU A 70 -3.36 11.49 -4.75
CA LEU A 70 -4.02 12.77 -5.06
C LEU A 70 -3.58 13.34 -6.40
N VAL A 71 -2.29 13.26 -6.74
CA VAL A 71 -1.76 13.79 -8.01
C VAL A 71 -1.91 12.82 -9.18
N SER A 72 -2.36 11.59 -8.94
CA SER A 72 -2.71 10.61 -9.97
C SER A 72 -4.08 10.92 -10.55
N ASN A 73 -4.26 10.64 -11.84
CA ASN A 73 -5.56 10.63 -12.52
C ASN A 73 -5.97 9.21 -12.96
N ALA A 74 -5.22 8.18 -12.58
CA ALA A 74 -5.53 6.80 -12.91
C ALA A 74 -6.76 6.30 -12.15
N GLU A 75 -7.53 5.42 -12.75
CA GLU A 75 -8.67 4.75 -12.09
C GLU A 75 -8.20 3.76 -11.02
N ILE A 76 -7.10 3.06 -11.31
CA ILE A 76 -6.48 2.07 -10.43
C ILE A 76 -5.11 2.59 -10.01
N VAL A 77 -4.82 2.52 -8.73
CA VAL A 77 -3.52 2.88 -8.14
C VAL A 77 -2.93 1.68 -7.41
N ALA A 78 -1.65 1.43 -7.65
CA ALA A 78 -0.87 0.41 -6.98
C ALA A 78 0.27 1.07 -6.20
N PHE A 79 0.58 0.55 -5.03
CA PHE A 79 1.64 1.07 -4.17
C PHE A 79 2.81 0.11 -4.12
N LEU A 80 4.01 0.66 -4.15
CA LEU A 80 5.26 -0.08 -3.99
C LEU A 80 6.20 0.73 -3.10
N ASP A 81 6.74 0.10 -2.08
CA ASP A 81 7.75 0.72 -1.23
C ASP A 81 9.10 0.79 -1.98
N ALA A 82 9.89 1.82 -1.70
CA ALA A 82 11.11 2.12 -2.46
C ALA A 82 12.26 1.14 -2.23
N ASP A 83 12.12 0.23 -1.30
CA ASP A 83 13.05 -0.87 -0.99
C ASP A 83 12.58 -2.23 -1.52
N ASP A 84 11.39 -2.31 -2.11
CA ASP A 84 10.80 -3.53 -2.67
C ASP A 84 10.84 -3.56 -4.20
N ALA A 85 10.32 -4.65 -4.80
CA ALA A 85 10.21 -4.78 -6.26
C ALA A 85 8.98 -5.62 -6.64
N TYR A 86 8.33 -5.29 -7.75
CA TYR A 86 7.31 -6.15 -8.34
C TYR A 86 7.94 -7.31 -9.10
N GLN A 87 7.37 -8.52 -8.96
CA GLN A 87 7.58 -9.58 -9.94
C GLN A 87 6.94 -9.22 -11.29
N ALA A 88 7.29 -9.97 -12.33
CA ALA A 88 6.68 -9.80 -13.63
C ALA A 88 5.15 -9.98 -13.56
N GLN A 89 4.41 -9.34 -14.47
CA GLN A 89 2.95 -9.49 -14.63
C GLN A 89 2.06 -8.94 -13.49
N VAL A 90 2.62 -8.40 -12.41
CA VAL A 90 1.85 -7.89 -11.26
C VAL A 90 0.81 -6.86 -11.69
N LEU A 91 1.18 -5.87 -12.51
CA LEU A 91 0.23 -4.84 -12.95
C LEU A 91 -0.76 -5.37 -13.99
N ALA A 92 -0.34 -6.29 -14.87
CA ALA A 92 -1.25 -6.94 -15.83
C ALA A 92 -2.32 -7.75 -15.12
N PHE A 93 -1.93 -8.54 -14.14
CA PHE A 93 -2.86 -9.31 -13.30
C PHE A 93 -3.80 -8.38 -12.52
N SER A 94 -3.24 -7.40 -11.82
CA SER A 94 -4.04 -6.45 -11.05
C SER A 94 -5.07 -5.72 -11.91
N HIS A 95 -4.66 -5.28 -13.10
CA HIS A 95 -5.56 -4.65 -14.05
C HIS A 95 -6.67 -5.62 -14.50
N ALA A 96 -6.32 -6.85 -14.88
CA ALA A 96 -7.30 -7.85 -15.31
C ALA A 96 -8.31 -8.16 -14.21
N VAL A 97 -7.86 -8.40 -12.96
CA VAL A 97 -8.76 -8.64 -11.82
C VAL A 97 -9.68 -7.46 -11.60
N MET A 98 -9.15 -6.24 -11.56
CA MET A 98 -9.96 -5.03 -11.34
C MET A 98 -10.95 -4.77 -12.49
N GLN A 99 -10.65 -5.17 -13.72
CA GLN A 99 -11.60 -5.09 -14.84
C GLN A 99 -12.69 -6.17 -14.76
N PHE A 100 -12.31 -7.39 -14.44
CA PHE A 100 -13.24 -8.51 -14.36
C PHE A 100 -14.13 -8.48 -13.10
N ARG A 101 -13.61 -7.93 -11.99
CA ARG A 101 -14.31 -7.81 -10.70
C ARG A 101 -14.53 -6.33 -10.35
N PRO A 102 -15.51 -5.66 -10.98
CA PRO A 102 -15.80 -4.25 -10.72
C PRO A 102 -16.31 -3.98 -9.29
N ASP A 103 -16.76 -5.02 -8.60
CA ASP A 103 -17.21 -5.02 -7.21
C ASP A 103 -16.04 -4.94 -6.20
N LEU A 104 -14.82 -5.33 -6.59
CA LEU A 104 -13.66 -5.25 -5.70
C LEU A 104 -13.09 -3.83 -5.64
N PRO A 105 -13.08 -3.19 -4.47
CA PRO A 105 -12.47 -1.87 -4.29
C PRO A 105 -10.94 -1.94 -4.11
N ALA A 106 -10.43 -3.07 -3.62
CA ALA A 106 -9.02 -3.29 -3.34
C ALA A 106 -8.60 -4.73 -3.65
N LEU A 107 -7.33 -4.88 -4.02
CA LEU A 107 -6.65 -6.16 -4.20
C LEU A 107 -5.34 -6.13 -3.40
N ARG A 108 -5.03 -7.22 -2.72
CA ARG A 108 -3.77 -7.42 -2.02
C ARG A 108 -2.95 -8.46 -2.77
N LEU A 109 -1.71 -8.09 -3.11
CA LEU A 109 -0.74 -8.92 -3.80
C LEU A 109 -0.03 -9.85 -2.82
N GLY A 110 0.52 -10.95 -3.30
CA GLY A 110 1.45 -11.77 -2.53
C GLY A 110 2.69 -10.99 -2.11
N LEU A 111 3.39 -11.50 -1.10
CA LEU A 111 4.61 -10.90 -0.58
C LEU A 111 5.66 -11.99 -0.41
N ILE A 112 6.71 -11.95 -1.22
CA ILE A 112 7.81 -12.91 -1.16
C ILE A 112 8.97 -12.28 -0.40
N PRO A 113 9.41 -12.87 0.73
CA PRO A 113 10.55 -12.37 1.47
C PRO A 113 11.86 -12.59 0.71
N VAL A 114 12.67 -11.54 0.62
CA VAL A 114 14.03 -11.60 0.08
C VAL A 114 14.98 -11.21 1.20
N ASP A 115 16.07 -11.94 1.35
CA ASP A 115 17.08 -11.73 2.42
C ASP A 115 16.50 -11.82 3.84
N LEU A 116 15.47 -12.67 4.04
CA LEU A 116 14.87 -12.91 5.34
C LEU A 116 15.85 -13.64 6.27
N ASP A 117 15.94 -13.19 7.52
CA ASP A 117 16.75 -13.85 8.54
C ASP A 117 16.26 -15.31 8.76
N ALA A 118 17.25 -16.24 8.75
CA ALA A 118 17.01 -17.67 8.88
C ALA A 118 16.25 -18.05 10.16
N LYS A 119 16.34 -17.25 11.24
CA LYS A 119 15.58 -17.50 12.47
C LYS A 119 14.06 -17.51 12.23
N TYR A 120 13.57 -16.72 11.26
CA TYR A 120 12.13 -16.68 10.93
C TYR A 120 11.78 -17.76 9.91
N SER A 121 12.54 -17.86 8.79
CA SER A 121 12.24 -18.82 7.72
C SER A 121 12.36 -20.28 8.15
N ALA A 122 13.18 -20.57 9.18
CA ALA A 122 13.28 -21.90 9.76
C ALA A 122 12.20 -22.22 10.82
N HIS A 123 11.34 -21.26 11.18
CA HIS A 123 10.32 -21.49 12.21
C HIS A 123 9.18 -22.36 11.67
N PRO A 124 8.71 -23.40 12.39
CA PRO A 124 7.65 -24.31 11.92
C PRO A 124 6.32 -23.64 11.54
N GLN A 125 6.04 -22.47 12.11
CA GLN A 125 4.84 -21.67 11.81
C GLN A 125 5.16 -20.45 10.93
N PHE A 126 6.24 -20.50 10.15
CA PHE A 126 6.65 -19.37 9.33
C PHE A 126 5.54 -18.90 8.37
N ASP A 127 4.92 -19.81 7.64
CA ASP A 127 3.86 -19.48 6.67
C ASP A 127 2.69 -18.77 7.36
N TYR A 128 2.31 -19.22 8.56
CA TYR A 128 1.29 -18.54 9.35
C TYR A 128 1.72 -17.12 9.74
N GLY A 129 2.94 -16.96 10.23
CA GLY A 129 3.48 -15.64 10.59
C GLY A 129 3.61 -14.72 9.37
N TRP A 130 4.09 -15.25 8.24
CA TRP A 130 4.27 -14.49 7.03
C TRP A 130 2.93 -14.02 6.44
N ARG A 131 1.87 -14.83 6.53
CA ARG A 131 0.52 -14.42 6.15
C ARG A 131 0.06 -13.17 6.89
N HIS A 132 0.42 -13.00 8.15
CA HIS A 132 0.12 -11.76 8.88
C HIS A 132 0.90 -10.56 8.30
N VAL A 133 2.16 -10.76 7.89
CA VAL A 133 2.92 -9.70 7.22
C VAL A 133 2.24 -9.31 5.89
N GLU A 134 1.88 -10.27 5.05
CA GLU A 134 1.17 -10.03 3.78
C GLU A 134 -0.10 -9.22 3.97
N MET A 135 -0.85 -9.50 5.03
CA MET A 135 -2.12 -8.84 5.33
C MET A 135 -1.96 -7.43 5.91
N THR A 136 -0.75 -7.02 6.29
CA THR A 136 -0.54 -5.75 7.02
C THR A 136 0.33 -4.74 6.30
N VAL A 137 1.04 -5.12 5.24
CA VAL A 137 1.91 -4.20 4.48
C VAL A 137 1.09 -3.39 3.46
N GLY A 138 1.33 -2.09 3.38
CA GLY A 138 0.65 -1.21 2.42
C GLY A 138 1.28 -1.22 1.02
N GLY A 139 2.55 -1.63 0.90
CA GLY A 139 3.30 -1.70 -0.36
C GLY A 139 2.82 -2.79 -1.32
N ASN A 140 1.99 -3.73 -0.86
CA ASN A 140 1.39 -4.78 -1.69
C ASN A 140 -0.10 -4.52 -2.02
N MET A 141 -0.59 -3.30 -1.88
CA MET A 141 -2.00 -2.97 -2.09
C MET A 141 -2.24 -2.28 -3.42
N VAL A 142 -3.31 -2.69 -4.08
CA VAL A 142 -3.86 -2.07 -5.29
C VAL A 142 -5.29 -1.64 -5.01
N PHE A 143 -5.65 -0.41 -5.38
CA PHE A 143 -6.98 0.16 -5.09
C PHE A 143 -7.65 0.73 -6.33
N ARG A 144 -8.98 0.71 -6.34
CA ARG A 144 -9.71 1.72 -7.08
C ARG A 144 -9.47 3.06 -6.40
N ARG A 145 -8.90 4.00 -7.15
CA ARG A 145 -8.53 5.31 -6.60
C ARG A 145 -9.73 6.03 -5.97
N ALA A 146 -10.91 5.97 -6.60
CA ALA A 146 -12.12 6.58 -6.06
C ALA A 146 -12.50 6.01 -4.69
N PHE A 147 -12.35 4.70 -4.49
CA PHE A 147 -12.63 4.06 -3.20
C PHE A 147 -11.61 4.49 -2.13
N LEU A 148 -10.32 4.52 -2.46
CA LEU A 148 -9.29 4.97 -1.53
C LEU A 148 -9.50 6.44 -1.13
N LEU A 149 -9.93 7.29 -2.06
CA LEU A 149 -10.34 8.67 -1.76
C LEU A 149 -11.55 8.71 -0.82
N ALA A 150 -12.53 7.83 -1.01
CA ALA A 150 -13.70 7.73 -0.13
C ALA A 150 -13.32 7.28 1.30
N CYS A 151 -12.30 6.42 1.44
CA CYS A 151 -11.71 6.10 2.74
C CYS A 151 -11.05 7.31 3.42
N GLY A 152 -10.65 8.33 2.65
CA GLY A 152 -9.82 9.45 3.10
C GLY A 152 -8.33 9.22 2.92
N GLY A 153 -7.94 8.16 2.18
CA GLY A 153 -6.56 7.72 2.02
C GLY A 153 -6.05 6.89 3.19
N PHE A 154 -4.72 6.76 3.28
CA PHE A 154 -4.05 6.17 4.44
C PHE A 154 -4.12 7.12 5.63
N PRO A 155 -4.47 6.65 6.84
CA PRO A 155 -4.49 7.48 8.04
C PRO A 155 -3.14 8.16 8.31
N GLN A 156 -3.16 9.45 8.68
CA GLN A 156 -1.96 10.26 8.92
C GLN A 156 -1.86 10.70 10.39
N ASP A 157 -2.60 10.06 11.26
CA ASP A 157 -2.62 10.38 12.69
C ASP A 157 -1.22 10.18 13.30
N GLU A 158 -0.87 11.00 14.29
CA GLU A 158 0.46 10.98 14.93
C GLU A 158 0.78 9.60 15.53
N LEU A 159 -0.24 8.89 15.99
CA LEU A 159 -0.13 7.51 16.45
C LEU A 159 0.61 6.64 15.42
N PHE A 160 0.17 6.66 14.15
CA PHE A 160 0.75 5.84 13.11
C PHE A 160 2.13 6.31 12.67
N ARG A 161 2.42 7.60 12.77
CA ARG A 161 3.79 8.10 12.54
C ARG A 161 4.78 7.57 13.57
N ARG A 162 4.32 7.37 14.79
CA ARG A 162 5.13 6.87 15.91
C ARG A 162 5.23 5.34 15.92
N LEU A 163 4.15 4.64 15.65
CA LEU A 163 4.05 3.19 15.86
C LEU A 163 3.95 2.37 14.56
N GLY A 164 3.64 3.01 13.43
CA GLY A 164 3.23 2.34 12.19
C GLY A 164 1.80 1.79 12.30
N GLY A 165 1.32 1.10 11.27
CA GLY A 165 0.03 0.43 11.25
C GLY A 165 -1.10 1.24 10.58
N GLU A 166 -0.79 2.31 9.88
CA GLU A 166 -1.73 3.07 9.03
C GLU A 166 -2.36 2.19 7.94
N ASP A 167 -1.58 1.27 7.40
CA ASP A 167 -1.99 0.28 6.40
C ASP A 167 -2.86 -0.83 7.01
N VAL A 168 -2.57 -1.23 8.25
CA VAL A 168 -3.42 -2.16 9.02
C VAL A 168 -4.79 -1.53 9.27
N ALA A 169 -4.83 -0.30 9.79
CA ALA A 169 -6.09 0.40 10.08
C ALA A 169 -6.95 0.56 8.82
N LEU A 170 -6.34 0.98 7.70
CA LEU A 170 -7.02 1.07 6.41
C LEU A 170 -7.49 -0.32 5.93
N GLY A 171 -6.64 -1.34 5.98
CA GLY A 171 -6.97 -2.70 5.57
C GLY A 171 -8.15 -3.28 6.34
N LEU A 172 -8.17 -3.12 7.66
CA LEU A 172 -9.29 -3.55 8.51
C LEU A 172 -10.59 -2.81 8.18
N ALA A 173 -10.51 -1.50 7.91
CA ALA A 173 -11.69 -0.72 7.51
C ALA A 173 -12.23 -1.18 6.14
N VAL A 174 -11.35 -1.52 5.19
CA VAL A 174 -11.76 -2.09 3.89
C VAL A 174 -12.47 -3.41 4.09
N LEU A 175 -11.90 -4.33 4.87
CA LEU A 175 -12.50 -5.65 5.15
C LEU A 175 -13.83 -5.56 5.90
N ALA A 176 -14.00 -4.58 6.78
CA ALA A 176 -15.25 -4.35 7.51
C ALA A 176 -16.36 -3.74 6.63
N SER A 177 -16.01 -3.10 5.52
CA SER A 177 -16.95 -2.35 4.69
C SER A 177 -17.17 -2.95 3.31
N SER A 178 -16.26 -3.81 2.84
CA SER A 178 -16.23 -4.33 1.47
C SER A 178 -15.48 -5.65 1.38
N GLN A 179 -15.42 -6.22 0.19
CA GLN A 179 -14.53 -7.35 -0.10
C GLN A 179 -13.16 -6.86 -0.54
N MET A 180 -12.11 -7.51 -0.06
CA MET A 180 -10.76 -7.33 -0.57
C MET A 180 -10.35 -8.60 -1.32
N GLY A 181 -9.94 -8.47 -2.58
CA GLY A 181 -9.33 -9.58 -3.31
C GLY A 181 -7.92 -9.86 -2.80
N THR A 182 -7.51 -11.13 -2.86
CA THR A 182 -6.15 -11.55 -2.55
C THR A 182 -5.55 -12.33 -3.72
N ALA A 183 -4.29 -12.11 -4.03
CA ALA A 183 -3.57 -12.82 -5.09
C ALA A 183 -2.74 -14.01 -4.58
N PHE A 184 -2.85 -14.34 -3.30
CA PHE A 184 -2.02 -15.37 -2.65
C PHE A 184 -2.80 -16.55 -2.05
N ASP A 185 -4.13 -16.56 -2.22
CA ASP A 185 -4.97 -17.66 -1.73
C ASP A 185 -5.27 -18.72 -2.82
N ASP A 186 -4.96 -18.39 -4.08
CA ASP A 186 -5.20 -19.26 -5.21
C ASP A 186 -3.90 -19.96 -5.67
N VAL A 187 -4.01 -21.24 -5.96
CA VAL A 187 -2.89 -22.07 -6.47
C VAL A 187 -2.43 -21.54 -7.83
N GLY A 188 -1.13 -21.29 -7.96
CA GLY A 188 -0.50 -20.87 -9.22
C GLY A 188 -0.34 -19.35 -9.38
N LEU A 189 -0.63 -18.56 -8.34
CA LEU A 189 -0.41 -17.11 -8.34
C LEU A 189 0.86 -16.68 -7.59
N ASP A 190 1.77 -17.61 -7.30
CA ASP A 190 3.04 -17.31 -6.57
C ASP A 190 3.93 -16.29 -7.31
N GLU A 191 3.71 -16.09 -8.62
CA GLU A 191 4.40 -15.09 -9.43
C GLU A 191 3.73 -13.70 -9.40
N ILE A 192 2.62 -13.53 -8.69
CA ILE A 192 1.90 -12.26 -8.58
C ILE A 192 2.16 -11.63 -7.22
N ALA A 193 3.40 -11.31 -6.98
CA ALA A 193 3.85 -10.85 -5.68
C ALA A 193 4.80 -9.65 -5.76
N VAL A 194 4.93 -9.01 -4.62
CA VAL A 194 5.98 -8.05 -4.30
C VAL A 194 7.16 -8.81 -3.70
N LEU A 195 8.34 -8.61 -4.22
CA LEU A 195 9.60 -9.03 -3.60
C LEU A 195 9.91 -8.07 -2.45
N HIS A 196 9.67 -8.54 -1.23
CA HIS A 196 9.84 -7.75 -0.02
C HIS A 196 11.26 -7.94 0.54
N HIS A 197 12.11 -6.94 0.31
CA HIS A 197 13.50 -6.99 0.73
C HIS A 197 13.65 -6.70 2.21
N CYS A 198 13.90 -7.77 2.97
CA CYS A 198 14.02 -7.71 4.41
C CYS A 198 15.31 -7.01 4.85
N ARG A 199 15.21 -6.17 5.85
CA ARG A 199 16.32 -5.44 6.47
C ARG A 199 16.12 -5.36 7.99
N PRO A 200 17.18 -5.18 8.76
CA PRO A 200 17.05 -5.01 10.21
C PRO A 200 16.05 -3.93 10.60
N ASP A 201 15.40 -4.10 11.72
CA ASP A 201 14.46 -3.16 12.35
C ASP A 201 13.17 -2.84 11.56
N MET A 202 12.89 -3.57 10.48
CA MET A 202 11.66 -3.37 9.73
C MET A 202 10.42 -3.85 10.49
N TYR A 203 9.26 -3.35 10.08
CA TYR A 203 7.97 -3.70 10.70
C TYR A 203 7.67 -5.20 10.64
N ALA A 204 7.99 -5.86 9.53
CA ALA A 204 7.76 -7.29 9.35
C ALA A 204 8.47 -8.13 10.45
N TYR A 205 9.69 -7.78 10.83
CA TYR A 205 10.39 -8.48 11.91
C TYR A 205 9.71 -8.29 13.26
N LYS A 206 9.26 -7.06 13.56
CA LYS A 206 8.52 -6.79 14.80
C LYS A 206 7.22 -7.59 14.88
N LEU A 207 6.55 -7.76 13.74
CA LEU A 207 5.32 -8.55 13.65
C LEU A 207 5.62 -10.06 13.81
N LEU A 208 6.63 -10.56 13.10
CA LEU A 208 7.07 -11.97 13.21
C LEU A 208 7.56 -12.31 14.61
N ASP A 209 8.30 -11.43 15.27
CA ASP A 209 8.70 -11.59 16.66
C ASP A 209 7.47 -11.75 17.58
N GLY A 210 6.42 -10.97 17.35
CA GLY A 210 5.16 -11.10 18.09
C GLY A 210 4.44 -12.42 17.81
N VAL A 211 4.25 -12.74 16.54
CA VAL A 211 3.41 -13.89 16.11
C VAL A 211 4.10 -15.22 16.34
N LEU A 212 5.41 -15.32 16.03
CA LEU A 212 6.14 -16.59 16.08
C LEU A 212 6.76 -16.88 17.44
N PHE A 213 7.19 -15.85 18.16
CA PHE A 213 7.94 -16.01 19.41
C PHE A 213 7.23 -15.42 20.63
N GLY A 214 6.04 -14.85 20.46
CA GLY A 214 5.29 -14.24 21.56
C GLY A 214 5.94 -12.97 22.13
N LEU A 215 6.86 -12.36 21.38
CA LEU A 215 7.55 -11.14 21.80
C LEU A 215 6.67 -9.93 21.48
N GLY A 216 5.72 -9.64 22.37
CA GLY A 216 4.82 -8.50 22.19
C GLY A 216 5.54 -7.16 22.14
N ARG A 217 4.96 -6.19 21.43
CA ARG A 217 5.44 -4.80 21.40
C ARG A 217 5.11 -4.11 22.73
N SER A 218 6.11 -3.92 23.56
CA SER A 218 5.97 -3.22 24.84
C SER A 218 5.76 -1.70 24.72
N ASP A 219 6.02 -1.16 23.52
CA ASP A 219 5.85 0.24 23.16
C ASP A 219 4.41 0.62 22.75
N ILE A 220 3.49 -0.35 22.65
CA ILE A 220 2.08 -0.14 22.31
C ILE A 220 1.23 -0.27 23.58
N THR A 221 0.57 0.81 23.97
CA THR A 221 -0.33 0.84 25.11
C THR A 221 -1.78 0.47 24.73
N LYS A 222 -2.62 0.19 25.73
CA LYS A 222 -4.07 0.01 25.50
C LYS A 222 -4.74 1.26 24.93
N ALA A 223 -4.26 2.44 25.30
CA ALA A 223 -4.76 3.70 24.75
C ALA A 223 -4.42 3.83 23.27
N ASP A 224 -3.19 3.46 22.85
CA ASP A 224 -2.80 3.43 21.44
C ASP A 224 -3.67 2.47 20.62
N GLN A 225 -4.01 1.31 21.16
CA GLN A 225 -4.90 0.34 20.50
C GLN A 225 -6.32 0.90 20.34
N GLN A 226 -6.85 1.58 21.37
CA GLN A 226 -8.15 2.23 21.29
C GLN A 226 -8.19 3.37 20.29
N GLU A 227 -7.12 4.18 20.23
CA GLU A 227 -6.99 5.26 19.24
C GLU A 227 -6.93 4.69 17.82
N ALA A 228 -6.12 3.66 17.56
CA ALA A 228 -6.06 2.99 16.26
C ALA A 228 -7.42 2.40 15.84
N GLN A 229 -8.14 1.79 16.79
CA GLN A 229 -9.49 1.28 16.53
C GLN A 229 -10.47 2.40 16.20
N ALA A 230 -10.42 3.52 16.91
CA ALA A 230 -11.28 4.66 16.64
C ALA A 230 -11.05 5.27 15.25
N VAL A 231 -9.80 5.30 14.77
CA VAL A 231 -9.50 5.72 13.38
C VAL A 231 -10.09 4.74 12.38
N THR A 232 -9.93 3.43 12.60
CA THR A 232 -10.53 2.39 11.75
C THR A 232 -12.05 2.53 11.69
N ASP A 233 -12.70 2.68 12.84
CA ASP A 233 -14.16 2.85 12.95
C ASP A 233 -14.64 4.14 12.26
N GLY A 234 -13.84 5.19 12.30
CA GLY A 234 -14.09 6.45 11.59
C GLY A 234 -14.11 6.27 10.07
N ILE A 235 -13.20 5.47 9.51
CA ILE A 235 -13.20 5.14 8.08
C ILE A 235 -14.44 4.31 7.72
N VAL A 236 -14.75 3.28 8.51
CA VAL A 236 -15.94 2.41 8.32
C VAL A 236 -17.22 3.25 8.34
N SER A 237 -17.35 4.13 9.33
CA SER A 237 -18.53 5.01 9.47
C SER A 237 -18.70 5.94 8.25
N ARG A 238 -17.59 6.50 7.74
CA ARG A 238 -17.61 7.33 6.53
C ARG A 238 -18.09 6.55 5.32
N LEU A 239 -17.56 5.35 5.11
CA LEU A 239 -17.96 4.48 3.99
C LEU A 239 -19.43 4.08 4.08
N GLN A 240 -19.92 3.76 5.28
CA GLN A 240 -21.34 3.45 5.51
C GLN A 240 -22.26 4.64 5.21
N GLN A 241 -21.88 5.85 5.63
CA GLN A 241 -22.62 7.07 5.33
C GLN A 241 -22.69 7.33 3.83
N LEU A 242 -21.56 7.20 3.12
CA LEU A 242 -21.52 7.34 1.66
C LEU A 242 -22.40 6.30 0.97
N HIS A 243 -22.36 5.05 1.42
CA HIS A 243 -23.19 3.98 0.90
C HIS A 243 -24.68 4.26 1.09
N GLN A 244 -25.08 4.67 2.31
CA GLN A 244 -26.47 5.06 2.60
C GLN A 244 -26.92 6.21 1.73
N TRP A 245 -26.10 7.25 1.60
CA TRP A 245 -26.43 8.41 0.76
C TRP A 245 -26.63 8.01 -0.71
N LEU A 246 -25.71 7.23 -1.29
CA LEU A 246 -25.80 6.74 -2.66
C LEU A 246 -27.06 5.88 -2.89
N HIS A 247 -27.45 5.04 -1.94
CA HIS A 247 -28.65 4.23 -2.04
C HIS A 247 -29.93 5.06 -1.92
N THR A 248 -29.95 6.06 -1.06
CA THR A 248 -31.11 6.91 -0.81
C THR A 248 -31.37 7.86 -1.99
N GLU A 249 -30.32 8.56 -2.43
CA GLU A 249 -30.42 9.60 -3.46
C GLU A 249 -30.52 9.03 -4.88
N HIS A 250 -29.86 7.91 -5.15
CA HIS A 250 -29.67 7.40 -6.51
C HIS A 250 -30.20 5.98 -6.74
N LYS A 251 -30.95 5.40 -5.78
CA LYS A 251 -31.50 4.02 -5.85
C LYS A 251 -30.47 2.99 -6.32
N GLY A 252 -29.25 3.10 -5.85
CA GLY A 252 -28.16 2.16 -6.11
C GLY A 252 -27.57 2.18 -7.53
N LYS A 253 -27.84 3.22 -8.33
CA LYS A 253 -27.45 3.24 -9.76
C LYS A 253 -26.28 4.13 -10.14
N VAL A 254 -25.60 4.78 -9.22
CA VAL A 254 -24.48 5.67 -9.57
C VAL A 254 -23.14 5.05 -9.22
N PRO A 255 -22.29 4.74 -10.21
CA PRO A 255 -20.87 4.55 -9.94
C PRO A 255 -20.28 5.88 -9.44
N LEU A 256 -19.50 5.83 -8.40
CA LEU A 256 -18.78 6.99 -7.85
C LEU A 256 -17.75 7.47 -8.89
N LYS A 257 -18.19 8.28 -9.86
CA LYS A 257 -17.30 9.03 -10.74
C LYS A 257 -17.03 10.38 -10.08
N VAL A 258 -15.86 10.53 -9.50
CA VAL A 258 -15.35 11.84 -9.12
C VAL A 258 -14.64 12.43 -10.34
N GLU A 259 -15.33 13.25 -11.09
CA GLU A 259 -14.71 14.09 -12.11
C GLU A 259 -14.17 15.35 -11.42
N LEU A 260 -12.85 15.42 -11.28
CA LEU A 260 -12.22 16.69 -10.91
C LEU A 260 -12.25 17.57 -12.17
N ALA A 261 -12.89 18.72 -12.08
CA ALA A 261 -12.90 19.69 -13.15
C ALA A 261 -11.44 20.04 -13.56
N PRO A 262 -11.16 20.13 -14.85
CA PRO A 262 -9.86 20.60 -15.32
C PRO A 262 -9.66 22.06 -14.86
N LYS A 263 -8.48 22.34 -14.30
CA LYS A 263 -8.03 23.70 -14.04
C LYS A 263 -7.65 24.38 -15.33
#